data_b30b8b473c6f69482a78c02a735d81c1
#
_entry.id   b30b8b473c6f69482a78c02a735d81c1
#
_cell.length_a   1.000
_cell.length_b   1.000
_cell.length_c   1.000
_cell.angle_alpha   90.00
_cell.angle_beta   90.00
_cell.angle_gamma   90.00
#
_symmetry.space_group_name_H-M   'P 1'
#
loop_
_entity.id
_entity.type
_entity.pdbx_description
1 polymer ?
#
loop_
_entity_poly.entity_id
_entity_poly.type
_entity_poly.pdbx_seq_one_letter_code
_entity_poly.pdbx_strand_id
1 'polypeptide(L)'
;MKTPLLLLLTNDPTLEDAVAQALSEAGGFSHLTRCASDALRTVCGAGPDLDLAVIDFEHTGHGLSLVSAISLRREDLPIIVVRRDDEKYVETLAYASGAVACLTKPVTATEISAAIRQFCRRKPQEALVA
;
A
#
# COMPACT_ATOMS: atom_id res chain seq x y z
N MET A 1 -4.58 -20.14 7.17
CA MET A 1 -3.74 -19.02 6.75
C MET A 1 -4.52 -18.03 5.91
N LYS A 2 -4.48 -16.78 6.27
CA LYS A 2 -5.23 -15.79 5.53
C LYS A 2 -4.52 -15.38 4.25
N THR A 3 -5.30 -14.98 3.27
CA THR A 3 -4.79 -14.46 2.02
C THR A 3 -4.57 -12.96 2.15
N PRO A 4 -3.43 -12.44 1.72
CA PRO A 4 -3.21 -10.99 1.82
C PRO A 4 -4.22 -10.20 0.99
N LEU A 5 -4.73 -9.13 1.57
CA LEU A 5 -5.62 -8.20 0.87
C LEU A 5 -4.97 -6.83 0.87
N LEU A 6 -4.71 -6.30 -0.31
CA LEU A 6 -3.95 -5.08 -0.48
C LEU A 6 -4.84 -3.99 -1.08
N LEU A 7 -4.82 -2.81 -0.50
CA LEU A 7 -5.48 -1.66 -1.10
C LEU A 7 -4.50 -0.99 -2.06
N LEU A 8 -4.93 -0.76 -3.30
CA LEU A 8 -4.08 -0.12 -4.30
C LEU A 8 -4.78 1.13 -4.84
N LEU A 9 -4.10 2.25 -4.80
CA LEU A 9 -4.59 3.50 -5.40
C LEU A 9 -3.63 3.91 -6.49
N THR A 10 -4.06 3.80 -7.75
CA THR A 10 -3.26 4.20 -8.89
C THR A 10 -4.09 4.23 -10.16
N ASN A 11 -3.59 4.96 -11.16
CA ASN A 11 -4.08 4.87 -12.54
C ASN A 11 -2.95 4.43 -13.47
N ASP A 12 -1.84 4.00 -12.93
CA ASP A 12 -0.68 3.58 -13.72
C ASP A 12 -0.76 2.08 -14.00
N PRO A 13 -1.01 1.68 -15.26
CA PRO A 13 -1.15 0.26 -15.58
C PRO A 13 0.10 -0.55 -15.24
N THR A 14 1.28 0.07 -15.33
CA THR A 14 2.51 -0.64 -15.03
C THR A 14 2.57 -1.02 -13.55
N LEU A 15 2.16 -0.10 -12.68
CA LEU A 15 2.11 -0.40 -11.26
C LEU A 15 1.04 -1.44 -10.95
N GLU A 16 -0.12 -1.34 -11.62
CA GLU A 16 -1.17 -2.34 -11.45
C GLU A 16 -0.67 -3.73 -11.79
N ASP A 17 0.06 -3.84 -12.91
CA ASP A 17 0.59 -5.14 -13.35
C ASP A 17 1.60 -5.69 -12.37
N ALA A 18 2.47 -4.83 -11.85
CA ALA A 18 3.47 -5.28 -10.89
C ALA A 18 2.82 -5.81 -9.61
N VAL A 19 1.79 -5.10 -9.14
CA VAL A 19 1.07 -5.53 -7.94
C VAL A 19 0.31 -6.82 -8.21
N ALA A 20 -0.35 -6.92 -9.37
CA ALA A 20 -1.10 -8.12 -9.71
C ALA A 20 -0.19 -9.33 -9.78
N GLN A 21 0.99 -9.19 -10.37
CA GLN A 21 1.93 -10.29 -10.47
C GLN A 21 2.42 -10.72 -9.10
N ALA A 22 2.77 -9.75 -8.25
CA ALA A 22 3.23 -10.06 -6.91
C ALA A 22 2.17 -10.78 -6.08
N LEU A 23 0.91 -10.33 -6.19
CA LEU A 23 -0.18 -10.95 -5.45
C LEU A 23 -0.53 -12.33 -5.99
N SER A 24 -0.39 -12.52 -7.30
CA SER A 24 -0.62 -13.83 -7.88
C SER A 24 0.34 -14.85 -7.26
N GLU A 25 1.59 -14.46 -7.08
CA GLU A 25 2.58 -15.34 -6.48
C GLU A 25 2.35 -15.56 -5.00
N ALA A 26 1.86 -14.54 -4.31
CA ALA A 26 1.60 -14.65 -2.88
C ALA A 26 0.25 -15.26 -2.54
N GLY A 27 -0.60 -15.46 -3.54
CA GLY A 27 -1.94 -15.97 -3.31
C GLY A 27 -2.89 -14.91 -2.77
N GLY A 28 -2.61 -13.62 -3.04
CA GLY A 28 -3.37 -12.53 -2.48
C GLY A 28 -4.29 -11.86 -3.47
N PHE A 29 -4.98 -10.83 -2.97
CA PHE A 29 -5.90 -10.05 -3.77
C PHE A 29 -5.67 -8.57 -3.55
N SER A 30 -6.04 -7.76 -4.54
CA SER A 30 -5.99 -6.30 -4.40
C SER A 30 -7.39 -5.72 -4.55
N HIS A 31 -7.60 -4.63 -3.84
CA HIS A 31 -8.78 -3.79 -4.02
C HIS A 31 -8.30 -2.51 -4.70
N LEU A 32 -8.56 -2.41 -5.98
CA LEU A 32 -8.07 -1.29 -6.77
C LEU A 32 -9.01 -0.09 -6.64
N THR A 33 -8.43 1.06 -6.34
CA THR A 33 -9.17 2.32 -6.32
C THR A 33 -8.48 3.32 -7.23
N ARG A 34 -9.25 4.29 -7.72
CA ARG A 34 -8.77 5.27 -8.68
C ARG A 34 -8.75 6.70 -8.14
N CYS A 35 -9.28 6.92 -6.96
CA CYS A 35 -9.26 8.25 -6.36
C CYS A 35 -9.13 8.15 -4.85
N ALA A 36 -8.69 9.25 -4.25
CA ALA A 36 -8.40 9.29 -2.82
C ALA A 36 -9.65 9.03 -1.97
N SER A 37 -10.80 9.56 -2.38
CA SER A 37 -12.01 9.37 -1.59
C SER A 37 -12.45 7.92 -1.57
N ASP A 38 -12.30 7.19 -2.69
CA ASP A 38 -12.63 5.78 -2.73
C ASP A 38 -11.67 4.96 -1.87
N ALA A 39 -10.38 5.33 -1.90
CA ALA A 39 -9.41 4.64 -1.08
C ALA A 39 -9.73 4.81 0.41
N LEU A 40 -10.05 6.03 0.82
CA LEU A 40 -10.36 6.29 2.21
C LEU A 40 -11.65 5.60 2.63
N ARG A 41 -12.64 5.59 1.74
CA ARG A 41 -13.89 4.88 2.02
C ARG A 41 -13.65 3.40 2.20
N THR A 42 -12.76 2.83 1.41
CA THR A 42 -12.41 1.40 1.52
C THR A 42 -11.75 1.12 2.86
N VAL A 43 -10.84 1.98 3.30
CA VAL A 43 -10.21 1.82 4.61
C VAL A 43 -11.24 1.86 5.73
N CYS A 44 -12.19 2.77 5.63
CA CYS A 44 -13.22 2.90 6.67
C CYS A 44 -14.21 1.74 6.65
N GLY A 45 -14.50 1.19 5.47
CA GLY A 45 -15.49 0.10 5.35
C GLY A 45 -14.89 -1.28 5.50
N ALA A 46 -13.92 -1.61 4.64
CA ALA A 46 -13.30 -2.93 4.62
C ALA A 46 -11.97 -2.95 5.35
N GLY A 47 -11.73 -1.93 6.15
CA GLY A 47 -10.44 -1.76 6.81
C GLY A 47 -9.93 -2.96 7.58
N PRO A 48 -10.78 -3.65 8.38
CA PRO A 48 -10.27 -4.75 9.18
C PRO A 48 -9.63 -5.87 8.38
N ASP A 49 -10.02 -6.01 7.12
CA ASP A 49 -9.51 -7.08 6.28
C ASP A 49 -8.28 -6.67 5.46
N LEU A 50 -7.95 -5.38 5.45
CA LEU A 50 -6.80 -4.91 4.68
C LEU A 50 -5.50 -5.21 5.42
N ASP A 51 -4.51 -5.70 4.69
CA ASP A 51 -3.22 -6.04 5.25
C ASP A 51 -2.12 -5.06 4.87
N LEU A 52 -2.34 -4.28 3.80
CA LEU A 52 -1.33 -3.37 3.28
C LEU A 52 -1.99 -2.36 2.36
N ALA A 53 -1.49 -1.14 2.33
CA ALA A 53 -1.97 -0.13 1.39
C ALA A 53 -0.81 0.37 0.53
N VAL A 54 -1.03 0.46 -0.78
CA VAL A 54 -0.05 1.01 -1.72
C VAL A 54 -0.68 2.23 -2.37
N ILE A 55 -0.09 3.38 -2.17
CA ILE A 55 -0.62 4.67 -2.63
C ILE A 55 0.32 5.26 -3.66
N ASP A 56 -0.17 5.43 -4.88
CA ASP A 56 0.59 6.05 -5.96
C ASP A 56 0.49 7.57 -5.80
N PHE A 57 1.58 8.17 -5.32
CA PHE A 57 1.60 9.60 -5.04
C PHE A 57 1.34 10.42 -6.31
N GLU A 58 1.88 9.98 -7.42
CA GLU A 58 1.76 10.72 -8.67
C GLU A 58 0.31 10.90 -9.09
N HIS A 59 -0.52 9.92 -8.81
CA HIS A 59 -1.89 9.95 -9.26
C HIS A 59 -2.77 10.87 -8.44
N THR A 60 -2.48 11.03 -7.16
CA THR A 60 -3.36 11.82 -6.30
C THR A 60 -2.76 13.19 -6.03
N GLY A 61 -3.53 14.24 -6.24
CA GLY A 61 -3.10 15.58 -5.89
C GLY A 61 -3.00 15.79 -4.39
N HIS A 62 -3.45 14.82 -3.59
CA HIS A 62 -3.50 14.93 -2.15
C HIS A 62 -2.86 13.71 -1.48
N GLY A 63 -1.82 13.17 -2.12
CA GLY A 63 -1.24 11.90 -1.66
C GLY A 63 -0.83 11.87 -0.20
N LEU A 64 -0.15 12.92 0.25
CA LEU A 64 0.33 12.93 1.64
C LEU A 64 -0.80 13.15 2.63
N SER A 65 -1.79 13.94 2.27
CA SER A 65 -2.97 14.12 3.11
C SER A 65 -3.72 12.79 3.26
N LEU A 66 -3.79 12.03 2.17
CA LEU A 66 -4.44 10.74 2.21
C LEU A 66 -3.67 9.77 3.10
N VAL A 67 -2.35 9.75 3.00
CA VAL A 67 -1.52 8.89 3.85
C VAL A 67 -1.79 9.22 5.31
N SER A 68 -1.79 10.50 5.66
CA SER A 68 -2.07 10.92 7.03
C SER A 68 -3.47 10.49 7.48
N ALA A 69 -4.45 10.67 6.61
CA ALA A 69 -5.83 10.30 6.96
C ALA A 69 -5.97 8.80 7.22
N ILE A 70 -5.35 7.99 6.37
CA ILE A 70 -5.40 6.54 6.56
C ILE A 70 -4.66 6.15 7.83
N SER A 71 -3.51 6.75 8.06
CA SER A 71 -2.70 6.45 9.24
C SER A 71 -3.46 6.76 10.53
N LEU A 72 -4.23 7.84 10.54
CA LEU A 72 -5.02 8.21 11.70
C LEU A 72 -6.20 7.26 11.92
N ARG A 73 -6.76 6.73 10.84
CA ARG A 73 -7.89 5.79 10.96
C ARG A 73 -7.43 4.39 11.32
N ARG A 74 -6.28 3.98 10.81
CA ARG A 74 -5.77 2.63 10.98
C ARG A 74 -4.26 2.69 11.23
N GLU A 75 -3.89 2.91 12.48
CA GLU A 75 -2.47 2.99 12.84
C GLU A 75 -1.73 1.71 12.53
N ASP A 76 -2.44 0.59 12.53
CA ASP A 76 -1.85 -0.72 12.33
C ASP A 76 -1.73 -1.11 10.86
N LEU A 77 -2.27 -0.32 9.94
CA LEU A 77 -2.22 -0.65 8.51
C LEU A 77 -0.94 -0.07 7.90
N PRO A 78 -0.04 -0.93 7.42
CA PRO A 78 1.17 -0.42 6.77
C PRO A 78 0.82 0.27 5.46
N ILE A 79 1.44 1.40 5.20
CA ILE A 79 1.22 2.20 4.00
C ILE A 79 2.52 2.34 3.25
N ILE A 80 2.51 1.99 1.97
CA ILE A 80 3.65 2.17 1.09
C ILE A 80 3.29 3.24 0.08
N VAL A 81 4.15 4.25 -0.04
CA VAL A 81 3.97 5.31 -1.02
C VAL A 81 4.86 5.02 -2.22
N VAL A 82 4.31 5.19 -3.43
CA VAL A 82 5.06 5.03 -4.66
C VAL A 82 5.23 6.41 -5.28
N ARG A 83 6.46 6.78 -5.64
CA ARG A 83 6.76 8.10 -6.20
C ARG A 83 7.56 7.97 -7.49
N ARG A 84 7.63 9.09 -8.23
CA ARG A 84 8.51 9.16 -9.38
C ARG A 84 9.93 9.45 -8.91
N ASP A 85 10.88 9.11 -9.77
CA ASP A 85 12.29 9.27 -9.46
C ASP A 85 12.66 10.72 -9.16
N ASP A 86 12.04 11.67 -9.86
CA ASP A 86 12.36 13.10 -9.69
C ASP A 86 11.66 13.73 -8.49
N GLU A 87 10.91 12.96 -7.70
CA GLU A 87 10.20 13.46 -6.54
C GLU A 87 10.83 12.96 -5.25
N LYS A 88 12.12 13.17 -5.11
CA LYS A 88 12.84 12.64 -3.94
C LYS A 88 12.34 13.21 -2.62
N TYR A 89 11.84 14.43 -2.64
CA TYR A 89 11.34 15.07 -1.42
C TYR A 89 10.13 14.31 -0.86
N VAL A 90 9.44 13.55 -1.71
CA VAL A 90 8.25 12.82 -1.28
C VAL A 90 8.61 11.76 -0.25
N GLU A 91 9.78 11.17 -0.37
CA GLU A 91 10.18 10.11 0.55
C GLU A 91 10.15 10.57 2.01
N THR A 92 10.80 11.68 2.28
CA THR A 92 10.84 12.21 3.66
C THR A 92 9.45 12.56 4.15
N LEU A 93 8.65 13.20 3.30
CA LEU A 93 7.31 13.60 3.69
C LEU A 93 6.38 12.40 3.87
N ALA A 94 6.57 11.35 3.07
CA ALA A 94 5.76 10.15 3.19
C ALA A 94 5.98 9.49 4.55
N TYR A 95 7.23 9.35 4.95
CA TYR A 95 7.52 8.78 6.27
C TYR A 95 6.97 9.66 7.39
N ALA A 96 7.10 10.97 7.23
CA ALA A 96 6.56 11.89 8.24
C ALA A 96 5.04 11.80 8.34
N SER A 97 4.37 11.41 7.25
CA SER A 97 2.91 11.29 7.23
C SER A 97 2.41 9.94 7.72
N GLY A 98 3.31 8.98 7.92
CA GLY A 98 2.90 7.69 8.45
C GLY A 98 3.20 6.49 7.56
N ALA A 99 3.83 6.68 6.41
CA ALA A 99 4.18 5.56 5.55
C ALA A 99 5.31 4.75 6.17
N VAL A 100 5.31 3.44 5.90
CA VAL A 100 6.38 2.56 6.39
C VAL A 100 7.45 2.36 5.34
N ALA A 101 7.16 2.67 4.08
CA ALA A 101 8.12 2.54 3.00
C ALA A 101 7.76 3.47 1.86
N CYS A 102 8.75 3.77 1.03
CA CYS A 102 8.54 4.59 -0.16
C CYS A 102 9.30 3.93 -1.30
N LEU A 103 8.59 3.59 -2.36
CA LEU A 103 9.18 2.96 -3.54
C LEU A 103 9.24 3.94 -4.68
N THR A 104 10.24 3.76 -5.54
CA THR A 104 10.47 4.64 -6.68
C THR A 104 10.06 3.93 -7.97
N LYS A 105 9.30 4.61 -8.80
CA LYS A 105 8.94 4.06 -10.11
C LYS A 105 10.18 3.96 -11.01
N PRO A 106 10.27 2.96 -11.85
CA PRO A 106 9.33 1.86 -12.05
C PRO A 106 9.43 0.82 -10.95
N VAL A 107 8.29 0.44 -10.40
CA VAL A 107 8.25 -0.54 -9.33
C VAL A 107 8.08 -1.92 -9.92
N THR A 108 8.88 -2.87 -9.48
CA THR A 108 8.84 -4.23 -9.98
C THR A 108 7.99 -5.12 -9.09
N ALA A 109 7.54 -6.23 -9.65
CA ALA A 109 6.81 -7.23 -8.87
C ALA A 109 7.66 -7.75 -7.72
N THR A 110 8.97 -7.86 -7.92
CA THR A 110 9.87 -8.31 -6.87
C THR A 110 9.87 -7.37 -5.68
N GLU A 111 9.86 -6.05 -5.95
CA GLU A 111 9.81 -5.08 -4.87
C GLU A 111 8.49 -5.15 -4.10
N ILE A 112 7.40 -5.34 -4.82
CA ILE A 112 6.09 -5.47 -4.17
C ILE A 112 6.04 -6.75 -3.35
N SER A 113 6.56 -7.86 -3.89
CA SER A 113 6.60 -9.12 -3.14
C SER A 113 7.41 -8.98 -1.86
N ALA A 114 8.54 -8.29 -1.94
CA ALA A 114 9.36 -8.06 -0.74
C ALA A 114 8.60 -7.24 0.29
N ALA A 115 7.85 -6.23 -0.16
CA ALA A 115 7.07 -5.40 0.75
C ALA A 115 5.95 -6.19 1.40
N ILE A 116 5.29 -7.05 0.64
CA ILE A 116 4.24 -7.91 1.20
C ILE A 116 4.82 -8.79 2.31
N ARG A 117 5.97 -9.41 2.05
CA ARG A 117 6.59 -10.26 3.05
C ARG A 117 7.01 -9.49 4.28
N GLN A 118 7.49 -8.28 4.10
CA GLN A 118 8.04 -7.50 5.21
C GLN A 118 6.95 -6.84 6.04
N PHE A 119 5.92 -6.30 5.41
CA PHE A 119 4.97 -5.43 6.09
C PHE A 119 3.57 -5.99 6.25
N CYS A 120 3.22 -7.06 5.56
CA CYS A 120 1.85 -7.55 5.58
C CYS A 120 1.41 -7.93 6.98
N ARG A 121 0.18 -7.54 7.32
CA ARG A 121 -0.37 -7.69 8.67
C ARG A 121 -0.63 -9.13 9.10
N ARG A 122 -0.38 -10.07 8.22
CA ARG A 122 -0.68 -11.46 8.54
C ARG A 122 0.31 -12.09 9.52
N LYS A 123 1.44 -11.45 9.70
CA LYS A 123 2.47 -12.00 10.56
C LYS A 123 2.07 -12.23 11.99
N PRO A 124 1.19 -11.44 12.58
CA PRO A 124 0.83 -11.68 13.98
C PRO A 124 0.34 -13.09 14.27
N GLN A 125 -0.17 -13.77 13.25
CA GLN A 125 -0.61 -15.13 13.46
C GLN A 125 0.51 -16.05 13.85
N GLU A 126 1.66 -15.82 13.28
CA GLU A 126 2.81 -16.65 13.59
C GLU A 126 3.23 -16.45 15.03
N ALA A 127 3.12 -15.24 15.50
CA ALA A 127 3.46 -14.93 16.88
C ALA A 127 2.54 -15.69 17.83
N LEU A 128 1.29 -15.84 17.46
CA LEU A 128 0.35 -16.53 18.32
C LEU A 128 0.64 -18.00 18.44
N VAL A 129 1.21 -18.56 17.39
CA VAL A 129 1.49 -19.98 17.38
C VAL A 129 2.65 -20.30 18.30
N ALA A 130 3.53 -19.41 18.44
CA ALA A 130 4.67 -19.61 19.31
C ALA A 130 4.26 -19.58 20.77
#